data_d895535dd5a629e11b848d13807bc65f
#
_entry.id   d895535dd5a629e11b848d13807bc65f
#
_cell.length_a   1.000
_cell.length_b   1.000
_cell.length_c   1.000
_cell.angle_alpha   90.00
_cell.angle_beta   90.00
_cell.angle_gamma   90.00
#
_symmetry.space_group_name_H-M   'P 1'
#
loop_
_entity.id
_entity.type
_entity.pdbx_description
1 polymer ?
#
loop_
_entity_poly.entity_id
_entity_poly.type
_entity_poly.pdbx_seq_one_letter_code
_entity_poly.pdbx_strand_id
1 'polypeptide(L)'
;GVLAELLASFYQHFTDAGFDMRVDLDEHVPAVCADPGGALRVMTNLLRNALDHGQSPMTIRLYAEGERVVSHFTNAAPDLGPEDAQHVFDRFFTSDKMRTGRNTGLGLAIVKTLAEQMGVEVRTELADGNFAIALFWRKWQ
;
A
#
# COMPACT_ATOMS: atom_id res chain seq x y z
N GLY A 1 4.72 1.55 -16.28
CA GLY A 1 5.52 2.07 -15.20
C GLY A 1 5.84 1.05 -14.13
N VAL A 2 6.51 1.49 -13.12
CA VAL A 2 6.99 0.63 -12.02
C VAL A 2 5.84 -0.11 -11.33
N LEU A 3 4.75 0.61 -11.03
CA LEU A 3 3.62 -0.02 -10.36
C LEU A 3 2.97 -1.11 -11.22
N ALA A 4 2.80 -0.85 -12.51
CA ALA A 4 2.19 -1.84 -13.40
C ALA A 4 3.05 -3.10 -13.49
N GLU A 5 4.36 -2.96 -13.61
CA GLU A 5 5.28 -4.11 -13.65
C GLU A 5 5.26 -4.89 -12.35
N LEU A 6 5.24 -4.19 -11.22
CA LEU A 6 5.20 -4.82 -9.91
C LEU A 6 3.89 -5.58 -9.71
N LEU A 7 2.76 -4.99 -10.11
CA LEU A 7 1.47 -5.65 -10.03
C LEU A 7 1.43 -6.92 -10.87
N ALA A 8 2.03 -6.88 -12.05
CA ALA A 8 2.10 -8.07 -12.90
C ALA A 8 2.84 -9.21 -12.18
N SER A 9 3.91 -8.89 -11.46
CA SER A 9 4.67 -9.92 -10.74
C SER A 9 3.94 -10.42 -9.48
N PHE A 10 3.10 -9.60 -8.85
CA PHE A 10 2.33 -10.00 -7.67
C PHE A 10 0.97 -10.62 -7.99
N TYR A 11 0.47 -10.42 -9.18
CA TYR A 11 -0.90 -10.81 -9.54
C TYR A 11 -1.19 -12.28 -9.21
N GLN A 12 -0.29 -13.17 -9.59
CA GLN A 12 -0.48 -14.60 -9.36
C GLN A 12 -0.49 -14.92 -7.86
N HIS A 13 0.34 -14.25 -7.08
CA HIS A 13 0.38 -14.46 -5.64
C HIS A 13 -0.95 -14.10 -4.99
N PHE A 14 -1.54 -12.97 -5.39
CA PHE A 14 -2.85 -12.56 -4.87
C PHE A 14 -3.95 -13.52 -5.33
N THR A 15 -3.92 -13.92 -6.58
CA THR A 15 -4.91 -14.85 -7.12
C THR A 15 -4.85 -16.20 -6.39
N ASP A 16 -3.63 -16.72 -6.18
CA ASP A 16 -3.43 -17.97 -5.46
C ASP A 16 -3.90 -17.89 -4.02
N ALA A 17 -3.82 -16.70 -3.42
CA ALA A 17 -4.28 -16.47 -2.05
C ALA A 17 -5.80 -16.21 -1.98
N GLY A 18 -6.50 -16.25 -3.10
CA GLY A 18 -7.95 -16.07 -3.13
C GLY A 18 -8.43 -14.63 -3.21
N PHE A 19 -7.55 -13.69 -3.54
CA PHE A 19 -7.93 -12.29 -3.65
C PHE A 19 -8.66 -11.99 -4.96
N ASP A 20 -9.76 -11.25 -4.85
CA ASP A 20 -10.40 -10.60 -5.99
C ASP A 20 -9.67 -9.27 -6.20
N MET A 21 -8.92 -9.17 -7.29
CA MET A 21 -8.10 -8.00 -7.60
C MET A 21 -8.85 -7.02 -8.49
N ARG A 22 -8.93 -5.77 -8.05
CA ARG A 22 -9.53 -4.67 -8.83
C ARG A 22 -8.46 -3.62 -9.04
N VAL A 23 -8.01 -3.47 -10.28
CA VAL A 23 -6.90 -2.59 -10.61
C VAL A 23 -7.38 -1.53 -11.59
N ASP A 24 -7.20 -0.27 -11.22
CA ASP A 24 -7.56 0.89 -12.05
C ASP A 24 -6.37 1.84 -12.09
N LEU A 25 -5.56 1.72 -13.13
CA LEU A 25 -4.37 2.53 -13.32
C LEU A 25 -4.61 3.50 -14.49
N ASP A 26 -4.56 4.81 -14.18
CA ASP A 26 -4.63 5.84 -15.21
C ASP A 26 -3.30 5.87 -15.95
N GLU A 27 -3.31 5.54 -17.23
CA GLU A 27 -2.11 5.49 -18.07
C GLU A 27 -1.53 6.87 -18.38
N HIS A 28 -2.30 7.93 -18.13
CA HIS A 28 -1.92 9.29 -18.45
C HIS A 28 -1.36 10.07 -17.26
N VAL A 29 -1.11 9.41 -16.13
CA VAL A 29 -0.51 10.10 -14.99
C VAL A 29 0.91 10.56 -15.34
N PRO A 30 1.31 11.76 -14.90
CA PRO A 30 2.66 12.24 -15.16
C PRO A 30 3.69 11.45 -14.33
N ALA A 31 4.95 11.55 -14.74
CA ALA A 31 6.04 10.99 -13.95
C ALA A 31 6.10 11.66 -12.58
N VAL A 32 6.57 10.92 -11.60
CA VAL A 32 6.70 11.43 -10.23
C VAL A 32 8.16 11.69 -9.89
N CYS A 33 8.36 12.63 -8.96
CA CYS A 33 9.68 12.96 -8.44
C CYS A 33 9.96 12.07 -7.24
N ALA A 34 10.59 10.93 -7.48
CA ALA A 34 10.92 9.98 -6.42
C ALA A 34 12.10 9.12 -6.83
N ASP A 35 12.85 8.64 -5.84
CA ASP A 35 13.91 7.68 -6.08
C ASP A 35 13.27 6.35 -6.55
N PRO A 36 13.63 5.84 -7.73
CA PRO A 36 13.01 4.62 -8.27
C PRO A 36 13.14 3.41 -7.35
N GLY A 37 14.31 3.24 -6.73
CA GLY A 37 14.53 2.13 -5.80
C GLY A 37 13.68 2.26 -4.54
N GLY A 38 13.56 3.47 -4.02
CA GLY A 38 12.71 3.75 -2.86
C GLY A 38 11.24 3.55 -3.17
N ALA A 39 10.79 4.04 -4.33
CA ALA A 39 9.40 3.86 -4.77
C ALA A 39 9.05 2.38 -4.92
N LEU A 40 9.93 1.62 -5.55
CA LEU A 40 9.74 0.17 -5.72
C LEU A 40 9.63 -0.52 -4.36
N ARG A 41 10.50 -0.15 -3.43
CA ARG A 41 10.53 -0.76 -2.11
C ARG A 41 9.27 -0.45 -1.31
N VAL A 42 8.79 0.80 -1.37
CA VAL A 42 7.54 1.20 -0.72
C VAL A 42 6.36 0.38 -1.25
N MET A 43 6.22 0.32 -2.58
CA MET A 43 5.11 -0.40 -3.18
C MET A 43 5.19 -1.91 -2.94
N THR A 44 6.38 -2.48 -2.98
CA THR A 44 6.59 -3.89 -2.67
C THR A 44 6.14 -4.21 -1.24
N ASN A 45 6.52 -3.36 -0.29
CA ASN A 45 6.13 -3.55 1.10
C ASN A 45 4.63 -3.44 1.30
N LEU A 46 3.97 -2.50 0.61
CA LEU A 46 2.52 -2.36 0.68
C LEU A 46 1.79 -3.59 0.13
N LEU A 47 2.23 -4.07 -1.03
CA LEU A 47 1.61 -5.24 -1.64
C LEU A 47 1.83 -6.49 -0.79
N ARG A 48 3.04 -6.66 -0.28
CA ARG A 48 3.34 -7.81 0.58
C ARG A 48 2.54 -7.76 1.88
N ASN A 49 2.41 -6.57 2.48
CA ASN A 49 1.61 -6.40 3.68
C ASN A 49 0.14 -6.78 3.44
N ALA A 50 -0.42 -6.35 2.31
CA ALA A 50 -1.78 -6.70 1.95
C ALA A 50 -1.94 -8.21 1.71
N LEU A 51 -0.96 -8.82 1.04
CA LEU A 51 -0.98 -10.25 0.76
C LEU A 51 -0.90 -11.08 2.05
N ASP A 52 -0.06 -10.66 2.98
CA ASP A 52 0.17 -11.42 4.21
C ASP A 52 -0.92 -11.20 5.26
N HIS A 53 -1.53 -10.02 5.31
CA HIS A 53 -2.43 -9.64 6.40
C HIS A 53 -3.79 -9.13 5.97
N GLY A 54 -3.93 -8.69 4.73
CA GLY A 54 -5.20 -8.20 4.23
C GLY A 54 -6.11 -9.34 3.80
N GLN A 55 -7.35 -8.98 3.49
CA GLN A 55 -8.33 -9.91 2.96
C GLN A 55 -8.92 -9.36 1.67
N SER A 56 -9.45 -10.25 0.86
CA SER A 56 -10.13 -9.89 -0.38
C SER A 56 -11.38 -9.05 -0.11
N PRO A 57 -11.75 -8.11 -0.98
CA PRO A 57 -11.06 -7.77 -2.24
C PRO A 57 -9.89 -6.82 -2.02
N MET A 58 -8.99 -6.77 -3.01
CA MET A 58 -7.90 -5.80 -3.05
C MET A 58 -8.14 -4.84 -4.21
N THR A 59 -8.17 -3.54 -3.92
CA THR A 59 -8.36 -2.51 -4.95
C THR A 59 -7.12 -1.64 -5.00
N ILE A 60 -6.63 -1.41 -6.21
CA ILE A 60 -5.44 -0.58 -6.44
C ILE A 60 -5.81 0.47 -7.49
N ARG A 61 -5.58 1.73 -7.17
CA ARG A 61 -5.88 2.84 -8.07
C ARG A 61 -4.65 3.74 -8.21
N LEU A 62 -4.46 4.26 -9.40
CA LEU A 62 -3.41 5.24 -9.68
C LEU A 62 -4.05 6.37 -10.49
N TYR A 63 -3.99 7.60 -9.99
CA TYR A 63 -4.61 8.75 -10.64
C TYR A 63 -3.86 10.04 -10.29
N ALA A 64 -4.09 11.08 -11.08
CA ALA A 64 -3.55 12.40 -10.80
C ALA A 64 -4.56 13.22 -10.03
N GLU A 65 -4.11 13.98 -9.04
CA GLU A 65 -4.94 14.89 -8.26
C GLU A 65 -4.17 16.18 -7.99
N GLY A 66 -4.54 17.26 -8.67
CA GLY A 66 -3.83 18.53 -8.55
C GLY A 66 -2.37 18.40 -8.93
N GLU A 67 -1.49 18.80 -8.03
CA GLU A 67 -0.05 18.75 -8.25
C GLU A 67 0.59 17.41 -7.87
N ARG A 68 -0.24 16.41 -7.55
CA ARG A 68 0.25 15.12 -7.08
C ARG A 68 -0.30 13.97 -7.90
N VAL A 69 0.41 12.85 -7.83
CA VAL A 69 -0.07 11.56 -8.33
C VAL A 69 -0.39 10.72 -7.09
N VAL A 70 -1.56 10.10 -7.07
CA VAL A 70 -2.00 9.30 -5.94
C VAL A 70 -1.98 7.83 -6.31
N SER A 71 -1.30 7.03 -5.50
CA SER A 71 -1.42 5.57 -5.55
C SER A 71 -2.20 5.13 -4.31
N HIS A 72 -3.31 4.44 -4.55
CA HIS A 72 -4.29 4.11 -3.51
C HIS A 72 -4.47 2.60 -3.43
N PHE A 73 -4.29 2.05 -2.24
CA PHE A 73 -4.38 0.61 -2.00
C PHE A 73 -5.43 0.35 -0.93
N THR A 74 -6.43 -0.47 -1.23
CA THR A 74 -7.48 -0.81 -0.29
C THR A 74 -7.68 -2.32 -0.23
N ASN A 75 -7.75 -2.86 0.98
CA ASN A 75 -8.10 -4.27 1.17
C ASN A 75 -9.07 -4.39 2.34
N ALA A 76 -9.82 -5.49 2.36
CA ALA A 76 -10.67 -5.78 3.50
C ALA A 76 -9.79 -6.11 4.71
N ALA A 77 -10.16 -5.62 5.88
CA ALA A 77 -9.45 -5.85 7.12
C ALA A 77 -10.44 -5.86 8.28
N PRO A 78 -11.34 -6.83 8.32
CA PRO A 78 -12.43 -6.85 9.32
C PRO A 78 -11.94 -6.99 10.76
N ASP A 79 -10.73 -7.52 10.93
CA ASP A 79 -10.15 -7.73 12.26
C ASP A 79 -9.32 -6.55 12.76
N LEU A 80 -9.14 -5.53 11.93
CA LEU A 80 -8.37 -4.34 12.30
C LEU A 80 -9.30 -3.33 12.94
N GLY A 81 -9.08 -3.02 14.23
CA GLY A 81 -9.89 -2.04 14.96
C GLY A 81 -9.39 -0.61 14.79
N PRO A 82 -10.21 0.39 15.19
CA PRO A 82 -9.79 1.79 15.09
C PRO A 82 -8.50 2.11 15.86
N GLU A 83 -8.28 1.43 16.98
CA GLU A 83 -7.05 1.59 17.76
C GLU A 83 -5.83 1.11 17.01
N ASP A 84 -5.99 0.02 16.24
CA ASP A 84 -4.90 -0.53 15.44
C ASP A 84 -4.49 0.43 14.33
N ALA A 85 -5.45 1.14 13.73
CA ALA A 85 -5.18 2.06 12.64
C ALA A 85 -4.21 3.18 13.03
N GLN A 86 -4.19 3.56 14.31
CA GLN A 86 -3.28 4.57 14.82
C GLN A 86 -1.84 4.08 14.93
N HIS A 87 -1.63 2.78 14.93
CA HIS A 87 -0.33 2.17 15.19
C HIS A 87 0.23 1.36 14.04
N VAL A 88 -0.44 1.36 12.87
CA VAL A 88 -0.02 0.50 11.75
C VAL A 88 1.38 0.81 11.24
N PHE A 89 1.89 2.01 11.47
CA PHE A 89 3.24 2.39 11.08
C PHE A 89 4.28 2.21 12.20
N ASP A 90 3.87 1.79 13.37
CA ASP A 90 4.81 1.57 14.47
C ASP A 90 5.65 0.33 14.16
N ARG A 91 6.92 0.39 14.55
CA ARG A 91 7.83 -0.75 14.38
C ARG A 91 7.33 -1.92 15.20
N PHE A 92 7.40 -3.12 14.61
CA PHE A 92 6.96 -4.37 15.23
C PHE A 92 5.48 -4.41 15.56
N PHE A 93 4.69 -3.47 15.02
CA PHE A 93 3.24 -3.53 15.21
C PHE A 93 2.65 -4.73 14.49
N THR A 94 1.86 -5.50 15.20
CA THR A 94 0.94 -6.49 14.63
C THR A 94 -0.29 -6.49 15.51
N SER A 95 -1.49 -6.55 14.91
CA SER A 95 -2.68 -6.75 15.71
C SER A 95 -2.68 -8.19 16.24
N ASP A 96 -3.40 -8.44 17.32
CA ASP A 96 -3.42 -9.78 17.92
C ASP A 96 -3.88 -10.86 16.94
N LYS A 97 -4.78 -10.50 16.02
CA LYS A 97 -5.30 -11.44 15.04
C LYS A 97 -4.37 -11.64 13.84
N MET A 98 -3.37 -10.78 13.69
CA MET A 98 -2.39 -10.83 12.62
C MET A 98 -1.07 -11.43 13.04
N ARG A 99 -0.93 -11.81 14.29
CA ARG A 99 0.32 -12.37 14.85
C ARG A 99 0.56 -13.83 14.48
N THR A 100 0.27 -14.19 13.26
CA THR A 100 0.49 -15.57 12.85
C THR A 100 1.45 -15.58 11.67
N GLY A 101 2.64 -16.01 11.90
CA GLY A 101 3.55 -16.28 10.80
C GLY A 101 4.52 -15.18 10.45
N ARG A 102 4.53 -14.73 9.22
CA ARG A 102 5.66 -14.04 8.61
C ARG A 102 5.84 -12.58 8.93
N ASN A 103 4.87 -11.95 9.58
CA ASN A 103 4.94 -10.53 9.80
C ASN A 103 5.91 -10.19 10.93
N THR A 104 6.96 -9.46 10.59
CA THR A 104 7.90 -8.95 11.57
C THR A 104 7.43 -7.63 12.18
N GLY A 105 6.33 -7.05 11.68
CA GLY A 105 5.86 -5.76 12.11
C GLY A 105 6.67 -4.59 11.57
N LEU A 106 7.50 -4.81 10.57
CA LEU A 106 8.37 -3.77 10.01
C LEU A 106 7.88 -3.19 8.68
N GLY A 107 6.99 -3.90 7.97
CA GLY A 107 6.63 -3.52 6.60
C GLY A 107 6.10 -2.11 6.46
N LEU A 108 5.11 -1.72 7.25
CA LEU A 108 4.53 -0.38 7.15
C LEU A 108 5.41 0.68 7.79
N ALA A 109 6.21 0.34 8.80
CA ALA A 109 7.19 1.27 9.36
C ALA A 109 8.23 1.65 8.31
N ILE A 110 8.67 0.69 7.50
CA ILE A 110 9.59 0.93 6.39
C ILE A 110 8.93 1.85 5.35
N VAL A 111 7.67 1.61 5.02
CA VAL A 111 6.92 2.45 4.08
C VAL A 111 6.91 3.91 4.55
N LYS A 112 6.57 4.13 5.81
CA LYS A 112 6.51 5.49 6.36
C LYS A 112 7.88 6.17 6.31
N THR A 113 8.94 5.47 6.72
CA THR A 113 10.29 6.01 6.73
C THR A 113 10.75 6.40 5.32
N LEU A 114 10.57 5.51 4.35
CA LEU A 114 10.98 5.77 2.97
C LEU A 114 10.15 6.91 2.36
N ALA A 115 8.86 6.94 2.62
CA ALA A 115 7.98 8.00 2.12
C ALA A 115 8.43 9.36 2.66
N GLU A 116 8.71 9.45 3.95
CA GLU A 116 9.20 10.69 4.56
C GLU A 116 10.50 11.15 3.91
N GLN A 117 11.42 10.24 3.65
CA GLN A 117 12.69 10.56 2.99
C GLN A 117 12.49 11.09 1.57
N MET A 118 11.46 10.65 0.88
CA MET A 118 11.17 11.06 -0.49
C MET A 118 10.22 12.27 -0.56
N GLY A 119 9.75 12.77 0.57
CA GLY A 119 8.77 13.85 0.59
C GLY A 119 7.38 13.41 0.13
N VAL A 120 7.06 12.15 0.30
CA VAL A 120 5.77 11.58 -0.08
C VAL A 120 4.86 11.54 1.15
N GLU A 121 3.67 12.11 1.03
CA GLU A 121 2.69 12.05 2.11
C GLU A 121 1.98 10.70 2.08
N VAL A 122 1.77 10.12 3.25
CA VAL A 122 1.07 8.84 3.41
C VAL A 122 -0.16 9.09 4.28
N ARG A 123 -1.31 8.64 3.82
CA ARG A 123 -2.56 8.70 4.59
C ARG A 123 -3.19 7.33 4.68
N THR A 124 -3.74 7.02 5.85
CA THR A 124 -4.46 5.77 6.07
C THR A 124 -5.89 6.05 6.48
N GLU A 125 -6.77 5.14 6.15
CA GLU A 125 -8.18 5.22 6.52
C GLU A 125 -8.69 3.81 6.82
N LEU A 126 -9.46 3.69 7.90
CA LEU A 126 -10.17 2.45 8.22
C LEU A 126 -11.65 2.78 8.21
N ALA A 127 -12.39 2.22 7.26
CA ALA A 127 -13.83 2.49 7.12
C ALA A 127 -14.55 1.25 6.62
N ASP A 128 -15.66 0.92 7.25
CA ASP A 128 -16.54 -0.18 6.83
C ASP A 128 -15.82 -1.53 6.68
N GLY A 129 -14.86 -1.80 7.58
CA GLY A 129 -14.09 -3.04 7.55
C GLY A 129 -13.01 -3.09 6.47
N ASN A 130 -12.70 -1.96 5.85
CA ASN A 130 -11.64 -1.88 4.84
C ASN A 130 -10.52 -0.97 5.32
N PHE A 131 -9.30 -1.37 5.05
CA PHE A 131 -8.12 -0.57 5.33
C PHE A 131 -7.57 0.00 4.02
N ALA A 132 -7.43 1.31 3.99
CA ALA A 132 -6.90 2.01 2.82
C ALA A 132 -5.61 2.75 3.18
N ILE A 133 -4.65 2.71 2.26
CA ILE A 133 -3.43 3.50 2.37
C ILE A 133 -3.21 4.21 1.04
N ALA A 134 -2.98 5.52 1.11
CA ALA A 134 -2.77 6.35 -0.06
C ALA A 134 -1.42 7.04 0.04
N LEU A 135 -0.70 7.04 -1.05
CA LEU A 135 0.60 7.71 -1.19
C LEU A 135 0.42 8.86 -2.16
N PHE A 136 0.86 10.05 -1.75
CA PHE A 136 0.75 11.28 -2.54
C PHE A 136 2.13 11.66 -3.05
N TRP A 137 2.40 11.31 -4.30
CA TRP A 137 3.68 11.53 -4.95
C TRP A 137 3.70 12.90 -5.62
N ARG A 138 4.83 13.59 -5.55
CA ARG A 138 4.97 14.87 -6.26
C ARG A 138 5.24 14.61 -7.74
N LYS A 139 4.63 15.43 -8.60
CA LYS A 139 4.90 15.34 -10.02
C LYS A 139 6.31 15.77 -10.34
N TRP A 140 6.90 15.10 -11.31
CA TRP A 140 8.18 15.52 -11.88
C TRP A 140 7.96 16.81 -12.65
N GLN A 141 8.87 17.77 -12.47
CA GLN A 141 8.80 19.06 -13.16
C GLN A 141 9.84 19.17 -14.24
#